data_e30f464142ebe269a1285e125d2e5157
#
_entry.id   e30f464142ebe269a1285e125d2e5157
#
_cell.length_a   1.000
_cell.length_b   1.000
_cell.length_c   1.000
_cell.angle_alpha   90.00
_cell.angle_beta   90.00
_cell.angle_gamma   90.00
#
_symmetry.space_group_name_H-M   'P 1'
#
loop_
_entity.id
_entity.type
_entity.pdbx_description
1 polymer ?
#
loop_
_entity_poly.entity_id
_entity_poly.type
_entity_poly.pdbx_seq_one_letter_code
_entity_poly.pdbx_strand_id
1 'polypeptide(L)'
;MEQLERIKTMEQHLNRASQAVMRLSAALDDYAEAKGAIHELEGYYGSDDWKHDFADDEQGRLPQDLKRGVLSEDGIWNLLEDYRTLNTRMKEIINIEDESLENHHVAAPDARDSNDEQC
;
A
#
# COMPACT_ATOMS: atom_id res chain seq x y z
N MET A 1 -7.78 -11.43 34.41
CA MET A 1 -6.35 -11.54 34.07
C MET A 1 -5.54 -10.89 35.17
N GLU A 2 -4.57 -11.60 35.69
CA GLU A 2 -3.68 -11.07 36.68
C GLU A 2 -2.91 -9.86 36.17
N GLN A 3 -2.49 -8.99 37.09
CA GLN A 3 -1.80 -7.77 36.70
C GLN A 3 -0.55 -8.04 35.88
N LEU A 4 0.30 -8.95 36.33
CA LEU A 4 1.54 -9.24 35.61
C LEU A 4 1.28 -9.82 34.24
N GLU A 5 0.32 -10.74 34.14
CA GLU A 5 -0.04 -11.29 32.84
C GLU A 5 -0.63 -10.26 31.92
N ARG A 6 -1.44 -9.38 32.49
CA ARG A 6 -2.01 -8.29 31.70
C ARG A 6 -0.92 -7.40 31.14
N ILE A 7 0.04 -7.03 31.96
CA ILE A 7 1.15 -6.18 31.53
C ILE A 7 1.95 -6.88 30.43
N LYS A 8 2.26 -8.17 30.63
CA LYS A 8 3.02 -8.92 29.64
C LYS A 8 2.28 -8.99 28.31
N THR A 9 0.98 -9.21 28.37
CA THR A 9 0.16 -9.28 27.15
C THR A 9 0.15 -7.93 26.44
N MET A 10 -0.01 -6.84 27.20
CA MET A 10 -0.02 -5.51 26.59
C MET A 10 1.33 -5.16 26.00
N GLU A 11 2.43 -5.60 26.64
CA GLU A 11 3.76 -5.39 26.06
C GLU A 11 3.92 -6.12 24.74
N GLN A 12 3.36 -7.32 24.63
CA GLN A 12 3.39 -8.05 23.38
C GLN A 12 2.61 -7.32 22.30
N HIS A 13 1.43 -6.80 22.65
CA HIS A 13 0.63 -6.02 21.71
C HIS A 13 1.35 -4.76 21.29
N LEU A 14 1.97 -4.07 22.22
CA LEU A 14 2.71 -2.85 21.90
C LEU A 14 3.84 -3.16 20.92
N ASN A 15 4.59 -4.21 21.18
CA ASN A 15 5.70 -4.57 20.33
C ASN A 15 5.22 -4.92 18.91
N ARG A 16 4.18 -5.75 18.84
CA ARG A 16 3.64 -6.18 17.55
C ARG A 16 3.09 -4.99 16.75
N ALA A 17 2.30 -4.16 17.42
CA ALA A 17 1.68 -3.00 16.77
C ALA A 17 2.73 -2.00 16.30
N SER A 18 3.75 -1.75 17.14
CA SER A 18 4.81 -0.82 16.76
C SER A 18 5.56 -1.28 15.54
N GLN A 19 5.88 -2.58 15.48
CA GLN A 19 6.59 -3.12 14.31
C GLN A 19 5.74 -3.04 13.05
N ALA A 20 4.45 -3.34 13.16
CA ALA A 20 3.55 -3.30 12.00
C ALA A 20 3.42 -1.88 11.47
N VAL A 21 3.28 -0.91 12.37
CA VAL A 21 3.18 0.50 11.99
C VAL A 21 4.45 0.96 11.29
N MET A 22 5.61 0.59 11.82
CA MET A 22 6.88 0.97 11.21
C MET A 22 7.04 0.37 9.81
N ARG A 23 6.70 -0.91 9.66
CA ARG A 23 6.81 -1.56 8.35
C ARG A 23 5.86 -0.95 7.33
N LEU A 24 4.66 -0.65 7.76
CA LEU A 24 3.69 -0.01 6.84
C LEU A 24 4.15 1.38 6.45
N SER A 25 4.70 2.13 7.41
CA SER A 25 5.20 3.47 7.11
C SER A 25 6.27 3.42 6.03
N ALA A 26 7.23 2.49 6.16
CA ALA A 26 8.29 2.33 5.17
C ALA A 26 7.72 1.90 3.83
N ALA A 27 6.76 0.99 3.85
CA ALA A 27 6.13 0.52 2.61
C ALA A 27 5.34 1.62 1.92
N LEU A 28 4.70 2.49 2.69
CA LEU A 28 3.96 3.62 2.12
C LEU A 28 4.89 4.63 1.47
N ASP A 29 6.04 4.89 2.08
CA ASP A 29 7.04 5.77 1.48
C ASP A 29 7.50 5.21 0.13
N ASP A 30 7.81 3.92 0.11
CA ASP A 30 8.25 3.23 -1.09
C ASP A 30 7.15 3.27 -2.16
N TYR A 31 5.92 3.00 -1.75
CA TYR A 31 4.77 3.03 -2.65
C TYR A 31 4.55 4.42 -3.23
N ALA A 32 4.68 5.45 -2.41
CA ALA A 32 4.51 6.82 -2.86
C ALA A 32 5.55 7.17 -3.94
N GLU A 33 6.78 6.71 -3.77
CA GLU A 33 7.82 6.93 -4.77
C GLU A 33 7.53 6.17 -6.06
N ALA A 34 6.95 4.99 -5.96
CA ALA A 34 6.67 4.16 -7.12
C ALA A 34 5.46 4.62 -7.93
N LYS A 35 4.63 5.49 -7.37
CA LYS A 35 3.39 5.91 -8.05
C LYS A 35 3.66 6.56 -9.40
N GLY A 36 4.73 7.34 -9.50
CA GLY A 36 5.11 7.95 -10.77
C GLY A 36 5.39 6.90 -11.83
N ALA A 37 6.12 5.85 -11.44
CA ALA A 37 6.43 4.76 -12.36
C ALA A 37 5.17 4.02 -12.79
N ILE A 38 4.23 3.82 -11.87
CA ILE A 38 2.95 3.16 -12.20
C ILE A 38 2.18 3.98 -13.22
N HIS A 39 2.15 5.30 -13.04
CA HIS A 39 1.46 6.19 -13.99
C HIS A 39 2.13 6.16 -15.37
N GLU A 40 3.47 6.09 -15.41
CA GLU A 40 4.18 5.99 -16.68
C GLU A 40 3.83 4.68 -17.39
N LEU A 41 3.79 3.58 -16.64
CA LEU A 41 3.42 2.29 -17.21
C LEU A 41 1.98 2.30 -17.73
N GLU A 42 1.09 2.93 -16.99
CA GLU A 42 -0.31 3.03 -17.39
C GLU A 42 -0.45 3.82 -18.70
N GLY A 43 0.28 4.92 -18.82
CA GLY A 43 0.25 5.73 -20.04
C GLY A 43 0.89 5.02 -21.22
N TYR A 44 1.90 4.22 -20.97
CA TYR A 44 2.60 3.48 -22.01
C TYR A 44 1.74 2.33 -22.55
N TYR A 45 1.10 1.58 -21.64
CA TYR A 45 0.34 0.39 -22.00
C TYR A 45 -0.82 0.74 -22.92
N GLY A 46 -0.83 0.15 -24.11
CA GLY A 46 -1.87 0.42 -25.09
C GLY A 46 -1.66 1.69 -25.91
N SER A 47 -0.58 2.45 -25.65
CA SER A 47 -0.25 3.62 -26.46
C SER A 47 0.24 3.18 -27.85
N ASP A 48 0.35 4.15 -28.77
CA ASP A 48 0.90 3.86 -30.09
C ASP A 48 2.33 3.35 -29.99
N ASP A 49 3.13 3.92 -29.08
CA ASP A 49 4.48 3.45 -28.89
C ASP A 49 4.52 2.00 -28.40
N TRP A 50 3.63 1.66 -27.46
CA TRP A 50 3.57 0.30 -26.95
C TRP A 50 3.20 -0.68 -28.08
N LYS A 51 2.23 -0.31 -28.89
CA LYS A 51 1.78 -1.16 -30.00
C LYS A 51 2.90 -1.39 -30.99
N HIS A 52 3.65 -0.34 -31.29
CA HIS A 52 4.80 -0.43 -32.20
C HIS A 52 5.90 -1.31 -31.59
N ASP A 53 6.20 -1.12 -30.32
CA ASP A 53 7.22 -1.88 -29.62
C ASP A 53 6.82 -3.34 -29.54
N PHE A 54 5.55 -3.62 -29.25
CA PHE A 54 5.03 -4.98 -29.19
C PHE A 54 5.15 -5.68 -30.54
N ALA A 55 4.79 -4.98 -31.61
CA ALA A 55 4.87 -5.54 -32.95
C ALA A 55 6.33 -5.86 -33.35
N ASP A 56 7.25 -4.97 -33.01
CA ASP A 56 8.66 -5.20 -33.29
C ASP A 56 9.20 -6.39 -32.51
N ASP A 57 8.75 -6.55 -31.28
CA ASP A 57 9.14 -7.68 -30.45
C ASP A 57 8.66 -9.00 -31.08
N GLU A 58 7.40 -9.03 -31.52
CA GLU A 58 6.84 -10.22 -32.14
C GLU A 58 7.55 -10.61 -33.42
N GLN A 59 8.08 -9.62 -34.13
CA GLN A 59 8.78 -9.85 -35.38
C GLN A 59 10.28 -10.10 -35.18
N GLY A 60 10.72 -10.14 -33.94
CA GLY A 60 12.11 -10.44 -33.63
C GLY A 60 13.08 -9.32 -33.95
N ARG A 61 12.61 -8.09 -34.01
CA ARG A 61 13.44 -6.95 -34.37
C ARG A 61 14.22 -6.35 -33.22
N LEU A 62 13.88 -6.75 -31.99
CA LEU A 62 14.52 -6.22 -30.79
C LEU A 62 15.63 -7.13 -30.32
N PRO A 63 16.65 -6.59 -29.63
CA PRO A 63 17.74 -7.42 -29.13
C PRO A 63 17.24 -8.53 -28.22
N GLN A 64 17.85 -9.71 -28.31
CA GLN A 64 17.39 -10.88 -27.56
C GLN A 64 17.62 -10.74 -26.06
N ASP A 65 18.62 -9.96 -25.66
CA ASP A 65 18.95 -9.78 -24.24
C ASP A 65 18.18 -8.65 -23.59
N LEU A 66 17.30 -7.98 -24.34
CA LEU A 66 16.46 -6.93 -23.81
C LEU A 66 15.37 -7.54 -22.92
N LYS A 67 15.14 -6.92 -21.76
CA LYS A 67 14.03 -7.34 -20.89
C LYS A 67 12.72 -6.90 -21.50
N ARG A 68 11.76 -7.81 -21.57
CA ARG A 68 10.52 -7.60 -22.29
C ARG A 68 9.27 -7.76 -21.45
N GLY A 69 9.39 -7.63 -20.12
CA GLY A 69 8.22 -7.75 -19.25
C GLY A 69 7.11 -6.79 -19.63
N VAL A 70 7.48 -5.58 -20.06
CA VAL A 70 6.49 -4.56 -20.44
C VAL A 70 5.81 -4.86 -21.76
N LEU A 71 6.37 -5.77 -22.56
CA LEU A 71 5.81 -6.15 -23.85
C LEU A 71 5.06 -7.46 -23.81
N SER A 72 5.00 -8.10 -22.65
CA SER A 72 4.14 -9.27 -22.48
C SER A 72 2.69 -8.81 -22.42
N GLU A 73 1.78 -9.74 -22.75
CA GLU A 73 0.37 -9.39 -22.81
C GLU A 73 -0.20 -8.99 -21.45
N ASP A 74 0.34 -9.59 -20.38
CA ASP A 74 -0.27 -9.42 -19.07
C ASP A 74 0.64 -8.78 -18.04
N GLY A 75 1.89 -8.45 -18.36
CA GLY A 75 2.81 -7.90 -17.38
C GLY A 75 2.32 -6.61 -16.75
N ILE A 76 2.06 -5.61 -17.58
CA ILE A 76 1.56 -4.32 -17.08
C ILE A 76 0.12 -4.46 -16.60
N TRP A 77 -0.68 -5.24 -17.32
CA TRP A 77 -2.09 -5.42 -16.98
C TRP A 77 -2.23 -5.99 -15.57
N ASN A 78 -1.46 -7.01 -15.24
CA ASN A 78 -1.50 -7.61 -13.92
C ASN A 78 -1.08 -6.61 -12.84
N LEU A 79 -0.05 -5.82 -13.09
CA LEU A 79 0.37 -4.80 -12.14
C LEU A 79 -0.74 -3.80 -11.88
N LEU A 80 -1.40 -3.33 -12.94
CA LEU A 80 -2.47 -2.34 -12.79
C LEU A 80 -3.66 -2.92 -12.04
N GLU A 81 -3.97 -4.20 -12.26
CA GLU A 81 -5.04 -4.87 -11.51
C GLU A 81 -4.68 -4.98 -10.03
N ASP A 82 -3.45 -5.38 -9.74
CA ASP A 82 -2.97 -5.48 -8.36
C ASP A 82 -3.00 -4.11 -7.69
N TYR A 83 -2.63 -3.07 -8.42
CA TYR A 83 -2.63 -1.70 -7.94
C TYR A 83 -4.05 -1.27 -7.54
N ARG A 84 -5.03 -1.53 -8.41
CA ARG A 84 -6.43 -1.19 -8.13
C ARG A 84 -6.97 -1.96 -6.93
N THR A 85 -6.67 -3.25 -6.88
CA THR A 85 -7.11 -4.11 -5.78
C THR A 85 -6.51 -3.63 -4.46
N LEU A 86 -5.23 -3.27 -4.48
CA LEU A 86 -4.56 -2.79 -3.28
C LEU A 86 -5.16 -1.47 -2.80
N ASN A 87 -5.42 -0.55 -3.73
CA ASN A 87 -6.03 0.73 -3.37
C ASN A 87 -7.40 0.55 -2.73
N THR A 88 -8.21 -0.36 -3.29
CA THR A 88 -9.53 -0.66 -2.73
C THR A 88 -9.40 -1.24 -1.33
N ARG A 89 -8.46 -2.16 -1.15
CA ARG A 89 -8.23 -2.79 0.14
C ARG A 89 -7.80 -1.78 1.19
N MET A 90 -6.91 -0.84 0.81
CA MET A 90 -6.46 0.20 1.73
C MET A 90 -7.61 1.10 2.15
N LYS A 91 -8.46 1.47 1.21
CA LYS A 91 -9.62 2.31 1.51
C LYS A 91 -10.58 1.61 2.46
N GLU A 92 -10.80 0.32 2.26
CA GLU A 92 -11.68 -0.46 3.14
C GLU A 92 -11.15 -0.51 4.56
N ILE A 93 -9.86 -0.74 4.71
CA ILE A 93 -9.24 -0.80 6.02
C ILE A 93 -9.32 0.55 6.73
N ILE A 94 -9.06 1.63 6.02
CA ILE A 94 -9.13 2.99 6.59
C ILE A 94 -10.56 3.34 6.97
N ASN A 95 -11.53 2.99 6.13
CA ASN A 95 -12.93 3.29 6.42
C ASN A 95 -13.41 2.58 7.69
N ILE A 96 -13.02 1.32 7.85
CA ILE A 96 -13.36 0.56 9.05
C ILE A 96 -12.74 1.23 10.27
N GLU A 97 -11.48 1.64 10.14
CA GLU A 97 -10.76 2.32 11.21
C GLU A 97 -11.43 3.63 11.59
N ASP A 98 -11.81 4.42 10.59
CA ASP A 98 -12.48 5.70 10.82
C ASP A 98 -13.81 5.51 11.56
N GLU A 99 -14.60 4.53 11.15
CA GLU A 99 -15.86 4.24 11.82
C GLU A 99 -15.65 3.84 13.27
N SER A 100 -14.64 3.02 13.51
CA SER A 100 -14.30 2.57 14.84
C SER A 100 -13.86 3.74 15.73
N LEU A 101 -13.04 4.62 15.18
CA LEU A 101 -12.56 5.79 15.91
C LEU A 101 -13.70 6.76 16.22
N GLU A 102 -14.62 6.94 15.29
CA GLU A 102 -15.76 7.81 15.52
C GLU A 102 -16.62 7.30 16.67
N ASN A 103 -16.85 6.00 16.71
CA ASN A 103 -17.63 5.41 17.77
C ASN A 103 -16.97 5.56 19.13
N HIS A 104 -15.66 5.46 19.18
CA HIS A 104 -14.88 5.60 20.42
C HIS A 104 -14.67 7.05 20.78
N HIS A 105 -14.61 7.93 19.79
CA HIS A 105 -14.35 9.34 20.01
C HIS A 105 -15.41 9.98 20.88
N VAL A 106 -16.65 9.57 20.73
CA VAL A 106 -17.74 10.10 21.52
C VAL A 106 -17.50 9.91 23.02
N ALA A 107 -16.87 8.83 23.37
CA ALA A 107 -16.56 8.51 24.76
C ALA A 107 -15.29 9.17 25.25
N ALA A 108 -14.43 9.64 24.37
CA ALA A 108 -13.13 10.19 24.74
C ALA A 108 -13.29 11.59 25.31
N PRO A 109 -12.91 11.84 26.52
CA PRO A 109 -12.88 13.18 27.04
C PRO A 109 -11.65 13.86 26.54
N ASP A 110 -11.44 14.56 26.35
CA ASP A 110 -10.27 14.94 25.90
C ASP A 110 -9.13 14.93 26.63
N ALA A 111 -9.10 14.47 26.93
CA ALA A 111 -7.99 14.30 27.69
C ALA A 111 -6.72 14.41 27.00
N ARG A 112 -6.89 14.60 26.96
CA ARG A 112 -5.78 14.75 26.62
C ARG A 112 -5.31 15.63 26.39
N ASP A 113 -5.94 15.95 27.08
CA ASP A 113 -5.56 16.76 27.38
C ASP A 113 -5.25 16.93 27.58
N SER A 114 -5.55 16.94 27.88
CA SER A 114 -5.14 17.06 28.49
C SER A 114 -4.66 16.76 28.59
N ASN A 115 -4.61 17.02 28.89
CA ASN A 115 -4.07 16.81 29.44
C ASN A 115 -3.57 16.41 29.38
N ASP A 116 -3.70 16.60 29.56
CA ASP A 116 -3.26 16.34 30.05
C ASP A 116 -2.96 15.94 30.12
N GLU A 117 -3.17 16.05 30.16
CA GLU A 117 -2.93 15.95 30.79
C GLU A 117 -2.77 15.33 30.85
N GLN A 118 -3.16 15.24 30.96
CA GLN A 118 -3.00 14.86 31.35
C GLN A 118 -2.60 14.23 31.08
N CYS A 119 -2.61 14.20 31.00
CA CYS A 119 -2.19 13.77 31.02
C CYS A 119 -1.96 13.69 30.97
#